data_8a4db49732876497acd4681a5053e9e3
#
_entry.id   8a4db49732876497acd4681a5053e9e3
#
_cell.length_a   1.000
_cell.length_b   1.000
_cell.length_c   1.000
_cell.angle_alpha   90.00
_cell.angle_beta   90.00
_cell.angle_gamma   90.00
#
_symmetry.space_group_name_H-M   'P 1'
#
loop_
_entity.id
_entity.type
_entity.pdbx_description
1 polymer ?
#
loop_
_entity_poly.entity_id
_entity_poly.type
_entity_poly.pdbx_seq_one_letter_code
_entity_poly.pdbx_strand_id
1 'polypeptide(L)'
;LGFAAPDAALEALRLIRDGSPHARATAESRRALATLAPALLTAVRRTVAPDRALAHLADFLTRVGARRTFLALLAENKATLELLVTLFATSDYLSRALLAHPELIDTLLRADQAIDTKSEEMFARELDALLADASDFEERLDVLRRYRNDEFLRIGSHDVAGQLHYEAVSAQLSSLAEVCLQRAYDVALAERLQRH
;
A
#
# COMPACT_ATOMS: atom_id res chain seq x y z
N LEU A 1 21.27 16.10 5.56
CA LEU A 1 19.89 15.70 5.28
C LEU A 1 19.11 15.27 6.53
N GLY A 2 19.75 15.16 7.71
CA GLY A 2 19.10 14.82 8.98
C GLY A 2 18.87 13.30 9.18
N PHE A 3 19.59 12.45 8.48
CA PHE A 3 19.58 11.01 8.73
C PHE A 3 20.37 10.65 9.99
N ALA A 4 19.80 9.78 10.83
CA ALA A 4 20.46 9.27 12.03
C ALA A 4 21.53 8.22 11.69
N ALA A 5 21.35 7.46 10.61
CA ALA A 5 22.27 6.46 10.08
C ALA A 5 22.74 6.80 8.66
N PRO A 6 23.69 7.72 8.46
CA PRO A 6 24.08 8.22 7.13
C PRO A 6 24.58 7.14 6.18
N ASP A 7 25.29 6.12 6.67
CA ASP A 7 25.80 5.04 5.85
C ASP A 7 24.65 4.16 5.33
N ALA A 8 23.70 3.80 6.18
CA ALA A 8 22.50 3.06 5.78
C ALA A 8 21.64 3.86 4.79
N ALA A 9 21.50 5.17 5.00
CA ALA A 9 20.79 6.06 4.09
C ALA A 9 21.49 6.11 2.71
N LEU A 10 22.81 6.15 2.68
CA LEU A 10 23.58 6.12 1.43
C LEU A 10 23.42 4.78 0.69
N GLU A 11 23.41 3.68 1.41
CA GLU A 11 23.13 2.34 0.86
C GLU A 11 21.73 2.25 0.25
N ALA A 12 20.71 2.73 0.97
CA ALA A 12 19.34 2.79 0.47
C ALA A 12 19.23 3.64 -0.80
N LEU A 13 19.90 4.81 -0.84
CA LEU A 13 19.93 5.68 -2.04
C LEU A 13 20.63 5.01 -3.23
N ARG A 14 21.70 4.25 -2.99
CA ARG A 14 22.35 3.45 -4.03
C ARG A 14 21.42 2.36 -4.56
N LEU A 15 20.72 1.67 -3.68
CA LEU A 15 19.75 0.65 -4.04
C LEU A 15 18.59 1.25 -4.85
N ILE A 16 18.09 2.42 -4.45
CA ILE A 16 17.09 3.16 -5.20
C ILE A 16 17.60 3.56 -6.60
N ARG A 17 18.84 4.00 -6.73
CA ARG A 17 19.43 4.42 -8.00
C ARG A 17 19.73 3.25 -8.93
N ASP A 18 20.41 2.23 -8.42
CA ASP A 18 21.02 1.17 -9.23
C ASP A 18 20.17 -0.11 -9.32
N GLY A 19 19.19 -0.26 -8.43
CA GLY A 19 18.41 -1.48 -8.27
C GLY A 19 19.15 -2.53 -7.45
N SER A 20 18.51 -3.69 -7.28
CA SER A 20 19.14 -4.84 -6.60
C SER A 20 20.12 -5.57 -7.52
N PRO A 21 21.03 -6.40 -6.97
CA PRO A 21 21.94 -7.24 -7.77
C PRO A 21 21.20 -8.13 -8.79
N HIS A 22 19.97 -8.55 -8.45
CA HIS A 22 19.14 -9.43 -9.30
C HIS A 22 18.22 -8.66 -10.25
N ALA A 23 17.98 -7.35 -10.00
CA ALA A 23 17.11 -6.51 -10.80
C ALA A 23 17.71 -5.08 -10.92
N ARG A 24 18.69 -4.94 -11.79
CA ARG A 24 19.36 -3.66 -12.00
C ARG A 24 18.43 -2.64 -12.66
N ALA A 25 18.54 -1.39 -12.23
CA ALA A 25 17.80 -0.29 -12.81
C ALA A 25 18.24 -0.01 -14.25
N THR A 26 17.28 0.10 -15.17
CA THR A 26 17.53 0.51 -16.56
C THR A 26 17.98 1.97 -16.64
N ALA A 27 18.57 2.38 -17.76
CA ALA A 27 18.92 3.78 -18.00
C ALA A 27 17.69 4.70 -17.93
N GLU A 28 16.54 4.22 -18.39
CA GLU A 28 15.27 4.95 -18.33
C GLU A 28 14.74 5.11 -16.90
N SER A 29 14.81 4.04 -16.09
CA SER A 29 14.44 4.12 -14.67
C SER A 29 15.33 5.09 -13.90
N ARG A 30 16.63 5.13 -14.22
CA ARG A 30 17.56 6.09 -13.60
C ARG A 30 17.25 7.53 -13.99
N ARG A 31 16.84 7.78 -15.25
CA ARG A 31 16.41 9.13 -15.69
C ARG A 31 15.13 9.55 -14.98
N ALA A 32 14.13 8.67 -14.91
CA ALA A 32 12.89 8.94 -14.18
C ALA A 32 13.17 9.24 -12.69
N LEU A 33 14.06 8.46 -12.06
CA LEU A 33 14.48 8.72 -10.69
C LEU A 33 15.19 10.07 -10.55
N ALA A 34 16.07 10.45 -11.48
CA ALA A 34 16.77 11.73 -11.42
C ALA A 34 15.79 12.92 -11.42
N THR A 35 14.69 12.81 -12.15
CA THR A 35 13.61 13.81 -12.16
C THR A 35 12.86 13.84 -10.82
N LEU A 36 12.58 12.68 -10.24
CA LEU A 36 11.84 12.54 -8.98
C LEU A 36 12.69 12.87 -7.75
N ALA A 37 14.01 12.63 -7.78
CA ALA A 37 14.89 12.65 -6.62
C ALA A 37 14.81 13.93 -5.74
N PRO A 38 14.74 15.16 -6.29
CA PRO A 38 14.61 16.35 -5.46
C PRO A 38 13.32 16.37 -4.61
N ALA A 39 12.19 16.03 -5.24
CA ALA A 39 10.89 15.96 -4.55
C ALA A 39 10.88 14.82 -3.52
N LEU A 40 11.38 13.65 -3.87
CA LEU A 40 11.50 12.48 -3.01
C LEU A 40 12.34 12.77 -1.77
N LEU A 41 13.54 13.32 -1.93
CA LEU A 41 14.41 13.64 -0.79
C LEU A 41 13.82 14.74 0.10
N THR A 42 13.09 15.67 -0.50
CA THR A 42 12.38 16.70 0.25
C THR A 42 11.24 16.08 1.07
N ALA A 43 10.45 15.18 0.49
CA ALA A 43 9.39 14.47 1.18
C ALA A 43 9.95 13.61 2.33
N VAL A 44 10.97 12.79 2.07
CA VAL A 44 11.63 11.95 3.09
C VAL A 44 12.13 12.78 4.27
N ARG A 45 12.81 13.89 4.00
CA ARG A 45 13.36 14.76 5.03
C ARG A 45 12.31 15.38 5.95
N ARG A 46 11.10 15.57 5.46
CA ARG A 46 9.98 16.16 6.23
C ARG A 46 9.28 15.16 7.14
N THR A 47 9.54 13.86 6.99
CA THR A 47 8.91 12.82 7.81
C THR A 47 9.51 12.76 9.23
N VAL A 48 8.77 12.13 10.13
CA VAL A 48 9.20 11.89 11.52
C VAL A 48 10.32 10.85 11.63
N ALA A 49 10.49 9.98 10.65
CA ALA A 49 11.52 8.94 10.63
C ALA A 49 12.13 8.78 9.22
N PRO A 50 13.02 9.71 8.80
CA PRO A 50 13.57 9.74 7.44
C PRO A 50 14.33 8.47 7.05
N ASP A 51 15.10 7.88 7.97
CA ASP A 51 15.87 6.66 7.73
C ASP A 51 14.95 5.48 7.42
N ARG A 52 13.87 5.32 8.20
CA ARG A 52 12.87 4.27 8.00
C ARG A 52 12.11 4.44 6.69
N ALA A 53 11.66 5.66 6.40
CA ALA A 53 10.99 5.98 5.14
C ALA A 53 11.85 5.62 3.94
N LEU A 54 13.13 5.97 3.99
CA LEU A 54 14.06 5.69 2.89
C LEU A 54 14.36 4.21 2.71
N ALA A 55 14.51 3.48 3.84
CA ALA A 55 14.72 2.03 3.81
C ALA A 55 13.52 1.29 3.20
N HIS A 56 12.30 1.56 3.67
CA HIS A 56 11.09 0.96 3.11
C HIS A 56 10.88 1.33 1.64
N LEU A 57 11.18 2.57 1.25
CA LEU A 57 11.11 2.99 -0.15
C LEU A 57 12.09 2.23 -1.03
N ALA A 58 13.32 2.01 -0.56
CA ALA A 58 14.32 1.23 -1.27
C ALA A 58 13.86 -0.22 -1.48
N ASP A 59 13.36 -0.86 -0.41
CA ASP A 59 12.80 -2.21 -0.47
C ASP A 59 11.59 -2.28 -1.43
N PHE A 60 10.69 -1.32 -1.36
CA PHE A 60 9.53 -1.25 -2.24
C PHE A 60 9.94 -1.16 -3.71
N LEU A 61 10.83 -0.24 -4.05
CA LEU A 61 11.31 -0.05 -5.42
C LEU A 61 12.11 -1.24 -5.98
N THR A 62 12.62 -2.13 -5.13
CA THR A 62 13.23 -3.38 -5.59
C THR A 62 12.22 -4.47 -5.92
N ARG A 63 11.01 -4.38 -5.37
CA ARG A 63 9.92 -5.37 -5.55
C ARG A 63 8.96 -4.99 -6.67
N VAL A 64 8.81 -3.69 -6.92
CA VAL A 64 7.92 -3.17 -7.98
C VAL A 64 8.46 -3.55 -9.37
N GLY A 65 7.66 -4.31 -10.14
CA GLY A 65 8.06 -4.80 -11.45
C GLY A 65 8.15 -3.70 -12.51
N ALA A 66 7.17 -2.81 -12.60
CA ALA A 66 7.11 -1.70 -13.59
C ALA A 66 7.76 -0.42 -13.06
N ARG A 67 8.98 -0.52 -12.55
CA ARG A 67 9.69 0.54 -11.83
C ARG A 67 9.70 1.90 -12.54
N ARG A 68 9.92 1.93 -13.86
CA ARG A 68 9.92 3.18 -14.63
C ARG A 68 8.57 3.89 -14.58
N THR A 69 7.51 3.15 -14.88
CA THR A 69 6.13 3.68 -14.88
C THR A 69 5.76 4.18 -13.49
N PHE A 70 6.12 3.45 -12.46
CA PHE A 70 5.89 3.84 -11.08
C PHE A 70 6.63 5.13 -10.69
N LEU A 71 7.92 5.26 -11.05
CA LEU A 71 8.68 6.47 -10.78
C LEU A 71 8.13 7.69 -11.54
N ALA A 72 7.66 7.50 -12.78
CA ALA A 72 7.02 8.55 -13.56
C ALA A 72 5.69 9.00 -12.91
N LEU A 73 4.88 8.04 -12.46
CA LEU A 73 3.62 8.29 -11.76
C LEU A 73 3.83 9.09 -10.47
N LEU A 74 4.82 8.75 -9.65
CA LEU A 74 5.17 9.52 -8.45
C LEU A 74 5.72 10.92 -8.79
N ALA A 75 6.39 11.09 -9.93
CA ALA A 75 6.87 12.39 -10.36
C ALA A 75 5.72 13.34 -10.78
N GLU A 76 4.65 12.77 -11.34
CA GLU A 76 3.44 13.49 -11.75
C GLU A 76 2.49 13.74 -10.57
N ASN A 77 2.54 12.89 -9.52
CA ASN A 77 1.60 12.88 -8.40
C ASN A 77 2.29 13.12 -7.06
N LYS A 78 2.50 14.41 -6.76
CA LYS A 78 3.22 14.83 -5.56
C LYS A 78 2.52 14.40 -4.26
N ALA A 79 1.18 14.46 -4.23
CA ALA A 79 0.42 14.08 -3.04
C ALA A 79 0.56 12.58 -2.74
N THR A 80 0.49 11.72 -3.76
CA THR A 80 0.75 10.28 -3.62
C THR A 80 2.18 10.00 -3.16
N LEU A 81 3.18 10.74 -3.67
CA LEU A 81 4.55 10.64 -3.20
C LEU A 81 4.67 10.98 -1.70
N GLU A 82 4.10 12.10 -1.28
CA GLU A 82 4.11 12.54 0.12
C GLU A 82 3.39 11.54 1.03
N LEU A 83 2.23 11.03 0.61
CA LEU A 83 1.47 10.00 1.32
C LEU A 83 2.27 8.71 1.47
N LEU A 84 2.84 8.18 0.38
CA LEU A 84 3.65 6.96 0.40
C LEU A 84 4.85 7.10 1.34
N VAL A 85 5.59 8.19 1.26
CA VAL A 85 6.76 8.44 2.10
C VAL A 85 6.36 8.61 3.56
N THR A 86 5.24 9.27 3.84
CA THR A 86 4.70 9.41 5.20
C THR A 86 4.28 8.07 5.78
N LEU A 87 3.59 7.24 4.98
CA LEU A 87 3.19 5.89 5.36
C LEU A 87 4.42 5.03 5.71
N PHE A 88 5.47 5.07 4.89
CA PHE A 88 6.72 4.37 5.14
C PHE A 88 7.48 4.89 6.38
N ALA A 89 7.26 6.16 6.76
CA ALA A 89 7.84 6.74 7.95
C ALA A 89 7.07 6.40 9.23
N THR A 90 5.74 6.17 9.15
CA THR A 90 4.87 6.15 10.34
C THR A 90 4.31 4.77 10.67
N SER A 91 4.02 3.94 9.66
CA SER A 91 3.32 2.67 9.88
C SER A 91 4.10 1.47 9.33
N ASP A 92 4.72 0.69 10.21
CA ASP A 92 5.40 -0.56 9.82
C ASP A 92 4.41 -1.61 9.29
N TYR A 93 3.18 -1.61 9.78
CA TYR A 93 2.16 -2.55 9.30
C TYR A 93 1.77 -2.28 7.85
N LEU A 94 1.41 -1.03 7.53
CA LEU A 94 1.04 -0.62 6.16
C LEU A 94 2.25 -0.72 5.21
N SER A 95 3.45 -0.40 5.70
CA SER A 95 4.69 -0.57 4.93
C SER A 95 4.89 -2.03 4.54
N ARG A 96 4.76 -2.97 5.47
CA ARG A 96 4.86 -4.40 5.18
C ARG A 96 3.76 -4.90 4.24
N ALA A 97 2.54 -4.40 4.36
CA ALA A 97 1.46 -4.73 3.43
C ALA A 97 1.82 -4.33 2.00
N LEU A 98 2.29 -3.10 1.79
CA LEU A 98 2.75 -2.62 0.48
C LEU A 98 4.00 -3.36 -0.03
N LEU A 99 4.93 -3.75 0.85
CA LEU A 99 6.11 -4.53 0.47
C LEU A 99 5.75 -5.96 0.07
N ALA A 100 4.73 -6.56 0.67
CA ALA A 100 4.22 -7.87 0.30
C ALA A 100 3.35 -7.83 -0.97
N HIS A 101 2.61 -6.74 -1.17
CA HIS A 101 1.64 -6.53 -2.24
C HIS A 101 1.86 -5.17 -2.91
N PRO A 102 2.90 -5.02 -3.78
CA PRO A 102 3.20 -3.74 -4.43
C PRO A 102 2.07 -3.20 -5.32
N GLU A 103 1.17 -4.07 -5.79
CA GLU A 103 -0.02 -3.72 -6.56
C GLU A 103 -1.02 -2.86 -5.78
N LEU A 104 -0.99 -2.89 -4.45
CA LEU A 104 -1.82 -2.04 -3.58
C LEU A 104 -1.52 -0.54 -3.72
N ILE A 105 -0.48 -0.16 -4.46
CA ILE A 105 -0.18 1.24 -4.77
C ILE A 105 -1.35 1.92 -5.51
N ASP A 106 -2.10 1.18 -6.30
CA ASP A 106 -3.28 1.69 -7.00
C ASP A 106 -4.37 2.16 -6.02
N THR A 107 -4.44 1.54 -4.84
CA THR A 107 -5.33 1.96 -3.75
C THR A 107 -4.90 3.30 -3.16
N LEU A 108 -3.58 3.53 -2.98
CA LEU A 108 -3.07 4.83 -2.56
C LEU A 108 -3.37 5.94 -3.57
N LEU A 109 -3.28 5.65 -4.87
CA LEU A 109 -3.60 6.61 -5.92
C LEU A 109 -5.08 7.02 -5.91
N ARG A 110 -5.97 6.08 -5.58
CA ARG A 110 -7.40 6.36 -5.44
C ARG A 110 -7.73 7.08 -4.13
N ALA A 111 -7.06 6.72 -3.04
CA ALA A 111 -7.26 7.35 -1.73
C ALA A 111 -6.95 8.85 -1.72
N ASP A 112 -6.03 9.32 -2.59
CA ASP A 112 -5.73 10.73 -2.74
C ASP A 112 -6.89 11.54 -3.39
N GLN A 113 -7.82 10.86 -4.08
CA GLN A 113 -8.87 11.51 -4.87
C GLN A 113 -10.18 11.75 -4.10
N ALA A 114 -10.52 10.96 -3.11
CA ALA A 114 -11.75 11.10 -2.33
C ALA A 114 -11.63 10.51 -0.92
N ILE A 115 -12.04 11.28 0.08
CA ILE A 115 -12.23 10.77 1.44
C ILE A 115 -13.58 10.03 1.43
N ASP A 116 -13.54 8.70 1.36
CA ASP A 116 -14.74 7.88 1.36
C ASP A 116 -14.81 7.05 2.65
N THR A 117 -15.85 7.33 3.45
CA THR A 117 -16.19 6.53 4.64
C THR A 117 -17.26 5.52 4.26
N LYS A 118 -16.92 4.22 4.31
CA LYS A 118 -17.86 3.16 3.98
C LYS A 118 -18.61 2.67 5.21
N SER A 119 -19.91 2.41 5.03
CA SER A 119 -20.71 1.68 6.03
C SER A 119 -20.49 0.17 5.91
N GLU A 120 -20.95 -0.58 6.91
CA GLU A 120 -20.93 -2.04 6.89
C GLU A 120 -21.65 -2.61 5.67
N GLU A 121 -22.81 -2.04 5.31
CA GLU A 121 -23.57 -2.48 4.14
C GLU A 121 -22.84 -2.19 2.81
N MET A 122 -22.00 -1.15 2.76
CA MET A 122 -21.17 -0.87 1.59
C MET A 122 -20.06 -1.90 1.45
N PHE A 123 -19.34 -2.21 2.56
CA PHE A 123 -18.35 -3.27 2.57
C PHE A 123 -18.95 -4.61 2.17
N ALA A 124 -20.11 -4.98 2.74
CA ALA A 124 -20.78 -6.22 2.43
C ALA A 124 -21.16 -6.33 0.95
N ARG A 125 -21.78 -5.31 0.38
CA ARG A 125 -22.19 -5.30 -1.04
C ARG A 125 -20.99 -5.42 -2.00
N GLU A 126 -19.91 -4.70 -1.73
CA GLU A 126 -18.72 -4.75 -2.57
C GLU A 126 -18.06 -6.13 -2.51
N LEU A 127 -17.91 -6.68 -1.31
CA LEU A 127 -17.30 -8.00 -1.12
C LEU A 127 -18.18 -9.10 -1.72
N ASP A 128 -19.50 -9.03 -1.56
CA ASP A 128 -20.45 -9.98 -2.13
C ASP A 128 -20.39 -9.99 -3.67
N ALA A 129 -20.27 -8.81 -4.29
CA ALA A 129 -20.11 -8.70 -5.74
C ALA A 129 -18.81 -9.37 -6.21
N LEU A 130 -17.69 -9.15 -5.50
CA LEU A 130 -16.41 -9.78 -5.85
C LEU A 130 -16.44 -11.30 -5.63
N LEU A 131 -17.10 -11.78 -4.57
CA LEU A 131 -17.23 -13.21 -4.27
C LEU A 131 -18.17 -13.94 -5.27
N ALA A 132 -19.14 -13.23 -5.85
CA ALA A 132 -20.03 -13.79 -6.85
C ALA A 132 -19.30 -14.17 -8.15
N ASP A 133 -18.23 -13.45 -8.50
CA ASP A 133 -17.41 -13.73 -9.69
C ASP A 133 -16.38 -14.84 -9.46
N ALA A 134 -16.13 -15.25 -8.21
CA ALA A 134 -15.15 -16.27 -7.88
C ALA A 134 -15.68 -17.68 -8.14
N SER A 135 -14.91 -18.47 -8.92
CA SER A 135 -15.32 -19.77 -9.44
C SER A 135 -15.20 -20.92 -8.44
N ASP A 136 -14.22 -20.85 -7.53
CA ASP A 136 -13.91 -21.91 -6.59
C ASP A 136 -13.57 -21.40 -5.16
N PHE A 137 -13.32 -22.34 -4.24
CA PHE A 137 -13.03 -22.04 -2.85
C PHE A 137 -11.73 -21.23 -2.68
N GLU A 138 -10.66 -21.59 -3.39
CA GLU A 138 -9.37 -20.93 -3.27
C GLU A 138 -9.44 -19.49 -3.81
N GLU A 139 -10.13 -19.30 -4.93
CA GLU A 139 -10.35 -17.98 -5.50
C GLU A 139 -11.17 -17.09 -4.56
N ARG A 140 -12.19 -17.64 -3.88
CA ARG A 140 -12.95 -16.91 -2.85
C ARG A 140 -12.08 -16.50 -1.67
N LEU A 141 -11.16 -17.35 -1.20
CA LEU A 141 -10.20 -16.99 -0.16
C LEU A 141 -9.25 -15.89 -0.60
N ASP A 142 -8.82 -15.90 -1.86
CA ASP A 142 -7.94 -14.87 -2.41
C ASP A 142 -8.67 -13.54 -2.58
N VAL A 143 -9.94 -13.55 -2.98
CA VAL A 143 -10.80 -12.36 -3.01
C VAL A 143 -10.92 -11.74 -1.61
N LEU A 144 -11.23 -12.56 -0.59
CA LEU A 144 -11.32 -12.10 0.80
C LEU A 144 -10.03 -11.44 1.28
N ARG A 145 -8.88 -12.06 1.01
CA ARG A 145 -7.56 -11.53 1.41
C ARG A 145 -7.26 -10.22 0.71
N ARG A 146 -7.48 -10.15 -0.61
CA ARG A 146 -7.23 -8.94 -1.41
C ARG A 146 -8.13 -7.80 -0.97
N TYR A 147 -9.45 -8.04 -0.89
CA TYR A 147 -10.41 -7.02 -0.47
C TYR A 147 -10.07 -6.44 0.92
N ARG A 148 -9.80 -7.33 1.91
CA ARG A 148 -9.39 -6.89 3.24
C ARG A 148 -8.12 -6.02 3.19
N ASN A 149 -7.11 -6.41 2.41
CA ASN A 149 -5.84 -5.68 2.32
C ASN A 149 -6.02 -4.32 1.65
N ASP A 150 -6.81 -4.25 0.56
CA ASP A 150 -7.14 -3.01 -0.15
C ASP A 150 -7.86 -2.02 0.77
N GLU A 151 -8.91 -2.47 1.44
CA GLU A 151 -9.69 -1.62 2.33
C GLU A 151 -8.91 -1.21 3.58
N PHE A 152 -8.12 -2.10 4.14
CA PHE A 152 -7.24 -1.78 5.26
C PHE A 152 -6.21 -0.70 4.88
N LEU A 153 -5.62 -0.81 3.70
CA LEU A 153 -4.68 0.19 3.20
C LEU A 153 -5.39 1.52 2.91
N ARG A 154 -6.59 1.50 2.32
CA ARG A 154 -7.40 2.70 2.07
C ARG A 154 -7.67 3.45 3.38
N ILE A 155 -8.24 2.76 4.38
CA ILE A 155 -8.56 3.35 5.68
C ILE A 155 -7.29 3.88 6.36
N GLY A 156 -6.22 3.07 6.40
CA GLY A 156 -4.95 3.44 7.00
C GLY A 156 -4.25 4.60 6.29
N SER A 157 -4.44 4.74 4.98
CA SER A 157 -3.91 5.87 4.21
C SER A 157 -4.59 7.19 4.58
N HIS A 158 -5.91 7.19 4.74
CA HIS A 158 -6.66 8.35 5.20
C HIS A 158 -6.32 8.73 6.65
N ASP A 159 -6.06 7.74 7.52
CA ASP A 159 -5.59 7.95 8.88
C ASP A 159 -4.20 8.61 8.89
N VAL A 160 -3.24 8.04 8.16
CA VAL A 160 -1.87 8.59 8.02
C VAL A 160 -1.86 9.99 7.40
N ALA A 161 -2.77 10.26 6.47
CA ALA A 161 -2.95 11.59 5.88
C ALA A 161 -3.65 12.60 6.82
N GLY A 162 -4.13 12.16 7.98
CA GLY A 162 -4.88 13.01 8.92
C GLY A 162 -6.25 13.46 8.39
N GLN A 163 -6.80 12.70 7.45
CA GLN A 163 -8.08 13.01 6.79
C GLN A 163 -9.29 12.45 7.54
N LEU A 164 -9.08 11.47 8.41
CA LEU A 164 -10.11 10.85 9.23
C LEU A 164 -9.80 11.03 10.72
N HIS A 165 -10.84 11.24 11.51
CA HIS A 165 -10.73 11.15 12.96
C HIS A 165 -10.66 9.70 13.41
N TYR A 166 -10.02 9.44 14.55
CA TYR A 166 -9.74 8.09 15.04
C TYR A 166 -11.02 7.26 15.24
N GLU A 167 -12.15 7.89 15.62
CA GLU A 167 -13.44 7.23 15.77
C GLU A 167 -13.95 6.67 14.42
N ALA A 168 -13.79 7.44 13.34
CA ALA A 168 -14.19 7.02 12.01
C ALA A 168 -13.27 5.90 11.49
N VAL A 169 -11.97 5.98 11.76
CA VAL A 169 -11.01 4.90 11.45
C VAL A 169 -11.39 3.63 12.18
N SER A 170 -11.62 3.72 13.49
CA SER A 170 -12.00 2.58 14.34
C SER A 170 -13.32 1.93 13.89
N ALA A 171 -14.33 2.75 13.58
CA ALA A 171 -15.62 2.27 13.10
C ALA A 171 -15.49 1.53 11.77
N GLN A 172 -14.77 2.09 10.80
CA GLN A 172 -14.56 1.44 9.51
C GLN A 172 -13.76 0.14 9.62
N LEU A 173 -12.72 0.11 10.46
CA LEU A 173 -11.94 -1.12 10.68
C LEU A 173 -12.77 -2.21 11.36
N SER A 174 -13.66 -1.86 12.29
CA SER A 174 -14.59 -2.81 12.92
C SER A 174 -15.58 -3.37 11.92
N SER A 175 -16.24 -2.51 11.14
CA SER A 175 -17.18 -2.94 10.09
C SER A 175 -16.51 -3.82 9.03
N LEU A 176 -15.30 -3.45 8.59
CA LEU A 176 -14.52 -4.28 7.66
C LEU A 176 -14.22 -5.66 8.25
N ALA A 177 -13.81 -5.72 9.52
CA ALA A 177 -13.50 -6.97 10.19
C ALA A 177 -14.74 -7.86 10.33
N GLU A 178 -15.88 -7.30 10.74
CA GLU A 178 -17.16 -8.03 10.88
C GLU A 178 -17.60 -8.61 9.55
N VAL A 179 -17.62 -7.81 8.47
CA VAL A 179 -18.00 -8.27 7.14
C VAL A 179 -17.05 -9.36 6.64
N CYS A 180 -15.73 -9.16 6.73
CA CYS A 180 -14.76 -10.15 6.27
C CYS A 180 -14.86 -11.47 7.04
N LEU A 181 -15.06 -11.43 8.37
CA LEU A 181 -15.22 -12.63 9.21
C LEU A 181 -16.51 -13.38 8.85
N GLN A 182 -17.63 -12.67 8.69
CA GLN A 182 -18.89 -13.28 8.30
C GLN A 182 -18.78 -13.98 6.96
N ARG A 183 -18.20 -13.33 5.95
CA ARG A 183 -18.05 -13.92 4.61
C ARG A 183 -17.04 -15.07 4.58
N ALA A 184 -15.97 -14.99 5.36
CA ALA A 184 -15.04 -16.11 5.51
C ALA A 184 -15.72 -17.33 6.12
N TYR A 185 -16.58 -17.12 7.14
CA TYR A 185 -17.38 -18.19 7.73
C TYR A 185 -18.36 -18.80 6.71
N ASP A 186 -19.09 -17.96 5.96
CA ASP A 186 -20.06 -18.42 4.95
C ASP A 186 -19.39 -19.26 3.85
N VAL A 187 -18.22 -18.80 3.35
CA VAL A 187 -17.42 -19.50 2.36
C VAL A 187 -16.93 -20.86 2.89
N ALA A 188 -16.42 -20.89 4.12
CA ALA A 188 -15.93 -22.12 4.73
C ALA A 188 -17.07 -23.12 5.02
N LEU A 189 -18.24 -22.63 5.45
CA LEU A 189 -19.42 -23.45 5.69
C LEU A 189 -19.95 -24.07 4.39
N ALA A 190 -20.04 -23.27 3.32
CA ALA A 190 -20.49 -23.74 2.00
C ALA A 190 -19.58 -24.85 1.48
N GLU A 191 -18.25 -24.66 1.54
CA GLU A 191 -17.27 -25.67 1.14
C GLU A 191 -17.40 -26.97 1.93
N ARG A 192 -17.62 -26.86 3.27
CA ARG A 192 -17.81 -28.05 4.11
C ARG A 192 -19.08 -28.84 3.76
N LEU A 193 -20.18 -28.13 3.47
CA LEU A 193 -21.44 -28.75 3.09
C LEU A 193 -21.39 -29.43 1.71
N GLN A 194 -20.53 -28.94 0.80
CA GLN A 194 -20.34 -29.58 -0.51
C GLN A 194 -19.50 -30.86 -0.45
N ARG A 195 -18.64 -30.99 0.58
CA ARG A 195 -17.76 -32.17 0.76
C ARG A 195 -18.42 -33.32 1.53
N HIS A 196 -19.61 -33.11 2.10
CA HIS A 196 -20.35 -34.09 2.91
C HIS A 196 -21.75 -34.33 2.35
#